data_7dc29989ff947bc0ba1efd5ee084ab5b
#
_entry.id   7dc29989ff947bc0ba1efd5ee084ab5b
#
_cell.length_a   1.000
_cell.length_b   1.000
_cell.length_c   1.000
_cell.angle_alpha   90.00
_cell.angle_beta   90.00
_cell.angle_gamma   90.00
#
_symmetry.space_group_name_H-M   'P 1'
#
loop_
_entity.id
_entity.type
_entity.pdbx_description
1 polymer ?
#
loop_
_entity_poly.entity_id
_entity_poly.type
_entity_poly.pdbx_seq_one_letter_code
_entity_poly.pdbx_strand_id
1 'polypeptide(L)'
;LKEYIKRKLGAPVLEINVDDDQMDDRVDEGLQYFREYHYDGSIKTYLKHQITSEELTSFKTNSSTSAATTGTQAISGQTYGEQQNYITLPEHVLSVINIFPFSNGVSNNMFDMRYQLRLNDLWDLTSTSVMYYSQVQQHLQLMDDMLVGRTPIRYNTHSNRLYMDMDWDGVNAGEYIIVECYRKLDPTDMTDIFNDMWLKRYCTALVKYQWGENLSKFSG
;
A
#
# COMPACT_ATOMS: atom_id res chain seq x y z
N LEU A 1 -22.16 13.26 -4.49
CA LEU A 1 -22.29 12.24 -5.52
C LEU A 1 -23.74 11.78 -5.66
N LYS A 2 -24.43 11.38 -4.56
CA LYS A 2 -25.84 10.90 -4.56
C LYS A 2 -26.79 11.86 -5.26
N GLU A 3 -26.74 13.16 -4.96
CA GLU A 3 -27.56 14.19 -5.61
C GLU A 3 -27.32 14.27 -7.14
N TYR A 4 -26.09 14.07 -7.54
CA TYR A 4 -25.77 14.01 -8.98
C TYR A 4 -26.41 12.79 -9.63
N ILE A 5 -26.30 11.62 -8.98
CA ILE A 5 -26.86 10.36 -9.49
C ILE A 5 -28.39 10.48 -9.60
N LYS A 6 -29.08 10.97 -8.54
CA LYS A 6 -30.55 11.18 -8.58
C LYS A 6 -30.96 12.08 -9.73
N ARG A 7 -30.30 13.21 -9.91
CA ARG A 7 -30.59 14.14 -11.02
C ARG A 7 -30.31 13.51 -12.39
N LYS A 8 -29.25 12.72 -12.50
CA LYS A 8 -28.91 12.03 -13.76
C LYS A 8 -29.92 10.95 -14.14
N LEU A 9 -30.57 10.33 -13.17
CA LEU A 9 -31.62 9.34 -13.37
C LEU A 9 -33.00 9.97 -13.63
N GLY A 10 -33.16 11.27 -13.40
CA GLY A 10 -34.36 12.01 -13.72
C GLY A 10 -35.09 12.68 -12.56
N ALA A 11 -34.54 12.62 -11.37
CA ALA A 11 -35.13 13.38 -10.24
C ALA A 11 -35.04 14.90 -10.48
N PRO A 12 -35.99 15.69 -10.02
CA PRO A 12 -37.21 15.37 -9.26
C PRO A 12 -38.41 14.99 -10.14
N VAL A 13 -38.26 14.99 -11.47
CA VAL A 13 -39.36 14.73 -12.42
C VAL A 13 -39.85 13.29 -12.33
N LEU A 14 -38.89 12.37 -12.15
CA LEU A 14 -39.16 10.94 -11.92
C LEU A 14 -38.88 10.59 -10.47
N GLU A 15 -39.78 9.79 -9.89
CA GLU A 15 -39.56 9.18 -8.59
C GLU A 15 -38.60 7.99 -8.73
N ILE A 16 -37.47 8.10 -8.03
CA ILE A 16 -36.42 7.07 -8.07
C ILE A 16 -36.61 6.16 -6.84
N ASN A 17 -37.16 4.96 -7.08
CA ASN A 17 -37.44 3.98 -6.02
C ASN A 17 -36.17 3.17 -5.65
N VAL A 18 -35.16 3.88 -5.16
CA VAL A 18 -33.93 3.34 -4.59
C VAL A 18 -33.71 4.04 -3.26
N ASP A 19 -33.57 3.27 -2.21
CA ASP A 19 -33.30 3.78 -0.89
C ASP A 19 -31.91 4.41 -0.77
N ASP A 20 -31.74 5.35 0.15
CA ASP A 20 -30.46 6.03 0.34
C ASP A 20 -29.36 5.07 0.79
N ASP A 21 -29.69 4.06 1.59
CA ASP A 21 -28.75 3.02 2.01
C ASP A 21 -28.30 2.15 0.82
N GLN A 22 -29.22 1.82 -0.08
CA GLN A 22 -28.88 1.09 -1.32
C GLN A 22 -27.98 1.92 -2.23
N MET A 23 -28.17 3.24 -2.26
CA MET A 23 -27.27 4.14 -3.01
C MET A 23 -25.88 4.19 -2.37
N ASP A 24 -25.79 4.19 -1.04
CA ASP A 24 -24.52 4.16 -0.34
C ASP A 24 -23.74 2.89 -0.65
N ASP A 25 -24.40 1.73 -0.61
CA ASP A 25 -23.77 0.46 -0.97
C ASP A 25 -23.22 0.47 -2.40
N ARG A 26 -23.98 1.01 -3.34
CA ARG A 26 -23.53 1.12 -4.74
C ARG A 26 -22.40 2.15 -4.93
N VAL A 27 -22.40 3.22 -4.16
CA VAL A 27 -21.31 4.20 -4.16
C VAL A 27 -20.05 3.60 -3.55
N ASP A 28 -20.19 2.83 -2.49
CA ASP A 28 -19.07 2.17 -1.82
C ASP A 28 -18.43 1.10 -2.72
N GLU A 29 -19.26 0.29 -3.40
CA GLU A 29 -18.81 -0.65 -4.43
C GLU A 29 -18.06 0.08 -5.57
N GLY A 30 -18.60 1.21 -6.02
CA GLY A 30 -17.96 2.04 -7.03
C GLY A 30 -16.61 2.61 -6.59
N LEU A 31 -16.51 3.05 -5.34
CA LEU A 31 -15.27 3.53 -4.74
C LEU A 31 -14.23 2.41 -4.59
N GLN A 32 -14.67 1.21 -4.19
CA GLN A 32 -13.79 0.06 -4.08
C GLN A 32 -13.20 -0.30 -5.43
N TYR A 33 -14.03 -0.37 -6.46
CA TYR A 33 -13.58 -0.63 -7.82
C TYR A 33 -12.64 0.47 -8.35
N PHE A 34 -12.93 1.73 -8.04
CA PHE A 34 -12.09 2.87 -8.40
C PHE A 34 -10.69 2.74 -7.76
N ARG A 35 -10.61 2.39 -6.49
CA ARG A 35 -9.34 2.21 -5.76
C ARG A 35 -8.49 1.07 -6.32
N GLU A 36 -9.13 0.00 -6.83
CA GLU A 36 -8.42 -1.18 -7.33
C GLU A 36 -7.96 -1.05 -8.77
N TYR A 37 -8.73 -0.38 -9.62
CA TYR A 37 -8.52 -0.42 -11.07
C TYR A 37 -8.24 0.94 -11.72
N HIS A 38 -8.58 2.04 -11.07
CA HIS A 38 -8.33 3.35 -11.64
C HIS A 38 -6.92 3.85 -11.31
N TYR A 39 -6.22 4.45 -12.29
CA TYR A 39 -4.86 4.96 -12.11
C TYR A 39 -4.72 6.01 -11.00
N ASP A 40 -5.77 6.82 -10.76
CA ASP A 40 -5.83 7.81 -9.67
C ASP A 40 -6.49 7.25 -8.40
N GLY A 41 -6.75 5.95 -8.32
CA GLY A 41 -7.36 5.31 -7.13
C GLY A 41 -6.41 5.18 -5.95
N SER A 42 -5.11 5.32 -6.17
CA SER A 42 -4.07 5.18 -5.16
C SER A 42 -2.99 6.24 -5.31
N ILE A 43 -2.36 6.61 -4.20
CA ILE A 43 -1.24 7.54 -4.17
C ILE A 43 -0.01 6.84 -3.63
N LYS A 44 1.12 7.03 -4.29
CA LYS A 44 2.42 6.63 -3.79
C LYS A 44 2.83 7.57 -2.66
N THR A 45 3.13 7.03 -1.49
CA THR A 45 3.47 7.79 -0.29
C THR A 45 4.55 7.10 0.53
N TYR A 46 5.09 7.82 1.49
CA TYR A 46 6.09 7.33 2.42
C TYR A 46 5.52 7.33 3.83
N LEU A 47 5.44 6.17 4.44
CA LEU A 47 5.03 6.00 5.82
C LEU A 47 6.28 5.92 6.69
N LYS A 48 6.36 6.79 7.71
CA LYS A 48 7.41 6.75 8.72
C LYS A 48 6.90 5.98 9.93
N HIS A 49 7.55 4.87 10.26
CA HIS A 49 7.27 4.07 11.44
C HIS A 49 8.44 4.14 12.42
N GLN A 50 8.16 4.36 13.70
CA GLN A 50 9.15 4.31 14.77
C GLN A 50 9.10 2.96 15.44
N ILE A 51 10.23 2.25 15.47
CA ILE A 51 10.34 0.95 16.11
C ILE A 51 10.26 1.10 17.62
N THR A 52 9.28 0.45 18.22
CA THR A 52 9.11 0.41 19.65
C THR A 52 10.02 -0.66 20.28
N SER A 53 10.30 -0.54 21.60
CA SER A 53 11.08 -1.54 22.32
C SER A 53 10.38 -2.90 22.38
N GLU A 54 9.05 -2.91 22.38
CA GLU A 54 8.25 -4.14 22.40
C GLU A 54 8.32 -4.88 21.06
N GLU A 55 8.18 -4.14 19.95
CA GLU A 55 8.35 -4.69 18.61
C GLU A 55 9.74 -5.25 18.41
N LEU A 56 10.78 -4.50 18.80
CA LEU A 56 12.17 -4.97 18.69
C LEU A 56 12.42 -6.25 19.49
N THR A 57 11.84 -6.36 20.68
CA THR A 57 11.93 -7.59 21.48
C THR A 57 11.24 -8.76 20.79
N SER A 58 10.07 -8.54 20.20
CA SER A 58 9.36 -9.57 19.45
C SER A 58 10.11 -9.99 18.18
N PHE A 59 10.78 -9.06 17.50
CA PHE A 59 11.58 -9.33 16.30
C PHE A 59 12.84 -10.16 16.62
N LYS A 60 13.49 -9.89 17.74
CA LYS A 60 14.69 -10.63 18.19
C LYS A 60 14.35 -12.00 18.77
N THR A 61 13.16 -12.16 19.33
CA THR A 61 12.73 -13.40 20.00
C THR A 61 12.13 -14.39 19.01
N ASN A 62 12.58 -14.62 17.86
CA ASN A 62 12.15 -15.63 16.88
C ASN A 62 11.26 -16.77 17.43
N SER A 63 10.15 -16.45 18.07
CA SER A 63 9.22 -17.43 18.57
C SER A 63 8.37 -17.92 17.40
N SER A 64 8.75 -19.06 16.86
CA SER A 64 7.89 -19.84 15.98
C SER A 64 6.63 -20.20 16.75
N THR A 65 5.59 -19.42 16.58
CA THR A 65 4.27 -19.80 17.09
C THR A 65 3.78 -20.95 16.24
N SER A 66 3.74 -22.14 16.82
CA SER A 66 3.06 -23.26 16.19
C SER A 66 1.62 -22.84 15.97
N ALA A 67 1.20 -22.69 14.72
CA ALA A 67 -0.21 -22.48 14.42
C ALA A 67 -0.97 -23.67 15.01
N ALA A 68 -1.74 -23.42 16.06
CA ALA A 68 -2.65 -24.41 16.59
C ALA A 68 -3.70 -24.67 15.49
N THR A 69 -3.53 -25.74 14.76
CA THR A 69 -4.53 -26.23 13.81
C THR A 69 -5.74 -26.67 14.63
N THR A 70 -6.75 -25.83 14.65
CA THR A 70 -8.10 -26.19 15.11
C THR A 70 -8.74 -27.07 14.06
N GLY A 71 -8.24 -28.28 13.88
CA GLY A 71 -8.78 -29.23 12.91
C GLY A 71 -8.23 -30.62 13.22
N THR A 72 -9.07 -31.60 13.19
CA THR A 72 -8.95 -32.99 13.63
C THR A 72 -7.89 -33.83 12.88
N GLN A 73 -6.99 -33.25 12.12
CA GLN A 73 -5.85 -33.93 11.49
C GLN A 73 -4.57 -33.13 11.75
N ALA A 74 -3.90 -33.48 12.82
CA ALA A 74 -2.51 -33.13 13.02
C ALA A 74 -1.67 -33.88 11.99
N ILE A 75 -1.26 -33.20 10.91
CA ILE A 75 -0.21 -33.70 10.03
C ILE A 75 1.09 -33.55 10.80
N SER A 76 1.52 -34.65 11.41
CA SER A 76 2.76 -34.74 12.17
C SER A 76 3.93 -34.34 11.28
N GLY A 77 4.62 -33.25 11.63
CA GLY A 77 5.88 -32.83 11.03
C GLY A 77 5.86 -31.57 10.17
N GLN A 78 4.71 -30.89 9.97
CA GLN A 78 4.66 -29.61 9.31
C GLN A 78 4.24 -28.51 10.28
N THR A 79 5.14 -27.60 10.55
CA THR A 79 4.90 -26.40 11.35
C THR A 79 4.98 -25.19 10.41
N TYR A 80 3.92 -24.39 10.34
CA TYR A 80 4.02 -23.07 9.73
C TYR A 80 4.78 -22.16 10.70
N GLY A 81 6.01 -21.79 10.36
CA GLY A 81 6.73 -20.76 11.08
C GLY A 81 6.13 -19.39 10.79
N GLU A 82 5.10 -18.99 11.51
CA GLU A 82 4.71 -17.58 11.54
C GLU A 82 5.73 -16.84 12.42
N GLN A 83 6.68 -16.21 11.76
CA GLN A 83 7.61 -15.32 12.44
C GLN A 83 6.83 -14.10 12.93
N GLN A 84 7.08 -13.69 14.19
CA GLN A 84 6.40 -12.52 14.78
C GLN A 84 7.06 -11.19 14.41
N ASN A 85 8.00 -11.18 13.49
CA ASN A 85 8.69 -9.98 13.00
C ASN A 85 7.85 -9.24 11.94
N TYR A 86 6.68 -8.79 12.34
CA TYR A 86 5.82 -7.98 11.50
C TYR A 86 5.48 -6.66 12.16
N ILE A 87 5.30 -5.64 11.34
CA ILE A 87 4.74 -4.34 11.72
C ILE A 87 3.30 -4.28 11.20
N THR A 88 2.39 -3.80 12.06
CA THR A 88 1.02 -3.56 11.63
C THR A 88 0.93 -2.20 10.96
N LEU A 89 0.56 -2.20 9.68
CA LEU A 89 0.34 -0.98 8.91
C LEU A 89 -1.13 -0.52 8.99
N PRO A 90 -1.40 0.78 8.77
CA PRO A 90 -2.75 1.29 8.68
C PRO A 90 -3.53 0.65 7.52
N GLU A 91 -4.86 0.51 7.67
CA GLU A 91 -5.75 -0.06 6.65
C GLU A 91 -5.76 0.69 5.30
N HIS A 92 -5.24 1.90 5.28
CA HIS A 92 -5.16 2.70 4.05
C HIS A 92 -4.04 2.25 3.11
N VAL A 93 -3.13 1.39 3.57
CA VAL A 93 -2.02 0.87 2.77
C VAL A 93 -2.52 -0.26 1.88
N LEU A 94 -2.39 -0.11 0.56
CA LEU A 94 -2.74 -1.13 -0.43
C LEU A 94 -1.60 -2.11 -0.67
N SER A 95 -0.40 -1.57 -0.87
CA SER A 95 0.79 -2.38 -1.13
C SER A 95 2.05 -1.66 -0.69
N VAL A 96 3.07 -2.44 -0.37
CA VAL A 96 4.40 -1.93 0.00
C VAL A 96 5.35 -2.20 -1.15
N ILE A 97 6.12 -1.17 -1.54
CA ILE A 97 7.07 -1.23 -2.65
C ILE A 97 8.48 -1.51 -2.11
N ASN A 98 8.90 -0.73 -1.12
CA ASN A 98 10.26 -0.77 -0.60
C ASN A 98 10.32 -0.30 0.85
N ILE A 99 11.38 -0.67 1.55
CA ILE A 99 11.67 -0.23 2.91
C ILE A 99 13.05 0.41 2.92
N PHE A 100 13.11 1.60 3.49
CA PHE A 100 14.36 2.31 3.71
C PHE A 100 14.66 2.33 5.21
N PRO A 101 15.67 1.60 5.68
CA PRO A 101 16.12 1.73 7.06
C PRO A 101 16.71 3.12 7.25
N PHE A 102 16.15 3.88 8.18
CA PHE A 102 16.64 5.21 8.53
C PHE A 102 17.32 5.12 9.89
N SER A 103 18.61 4.85 9.90
CA SER A 103 19.38 5.01 11.13
C SER A 103 19.58 6.51 11.41
N ASN A 104 19.32 6.94 12.63
CA ASN A 104 19.59 8.31 13.09
C ASN A 104 21.09 8.71 13.03
N GLY A 105 21.95 7.76 12.79
CA GLY A 105 23.33 7.97 12.44
C GLY A 105 23.46 8.05 10.92
N VAL A 106 23.19 9.20 10.34
CA VAL A 106 23.90 9.55 9.11
C VAL A 106 25.36 9.57 9.53
N SER A 107 25.98 8.43 9.43
CA SER A 107 27.44 8.35 9.40
C SER A 107 27.82 9.15 8.16
N ASN A 108 28.04 10.45 8.33
CA ASN A 108 28.72 11.29 7.35
C ASN A 108 30.18 10.84 7.23
N ASN A 109 30.39 9.55 7.23
CA ASN A 109 31.67 8.96 6.99
C ASN A 109 31.98 9.20 5.51
N MET A 110 32.91 10.09 5.26
CA MET A 110 33.49 10.31 3.93
C MET A 110 33.96 9.00 3.27
N PHE A 111 34.12 7.96 4.06
CA PHE A 111 34.54 6.61 3.65
C PHE A 111 33.36 5.66 3.43
N ASP A 112 32.10 6.09 3.62
CA ASP A 112 30.94 5.28 3.28
C ASP A 112 30.86 5.14 1.76
N MET A 113 30.87 3.91 1.28
CA MET A 113 30.84 3.58 -0.14
C MET A 113 29.62 4.20 -0.83
N ARG A 114 28.49 4.29 -0.15
CA ARG A 114 27.27 4.95 -0.67
C ARG A 114 27.46 6.46 -0.87
N TYR A 115 28.17 7.12 0.03
CA TYR A 115 28.48 8.53 -0.09
C TYR A 115 29.46 8.78 -1.25
N GLN A 116 30.46 7.93 -1.40
CA GLN A 116 31.42 7.98 -2.48
C GLN A 116 30.74 7.76 -3.85
N LEU A 117 29.82 6.81 -3.95
CA LEU A 117 29.06 6.56 -5.16
C LEU A 117 28.18 7.75 -5.55
N ARG A 118 27.51 8.40 -4.58
CA ARG A 118 26.70 9.60 -4.84
C ARG A 118 27.53 10.81 -5.21
N LEU A 119 28.71 10.96 -4.64
CA LEU A 119 29.65 12.02 -5.06
C LEU A 119 30.13 11.79 -6.49
N ASN A 120 30.42 10.56 -6.87
CA ASN A 120 30.81 10.23 -8.23
C ASN A 120 29.69 10.53 -9.24
N ASP A 121 28.44 10.27 -8.86
CA ASP A 121 27.25 10.60 -9.64
C ASP A 121 27.11 12.11 -9.91
N LEU A 122 27.41 12.93 -8.90
CA LEU A 122 27.43 14.39 -9.04
C LEU A 122 28.53 14.90 -9.99
N TRP A 123 29.68 14.23 -10.05
CA TRP A 123 30.75 14.58 -10.98
C TRP A 123 30.43 14.21 -12.42
N ASP A 124 29.74 13.11 -12.63
CA ASP A 124 29.33 12.64 -13.96
C ASP A 124 28.23 13.52 -14.59
N LEU A 125 27.46 14.24 -13.77
CA LEU A 125 26.48 15.21 -14.27
C LEU A 125 27.12 16.35 -15.08
N THR A 126 28.43 16.58 -14.92
CA THR A 126 29.20 17.56 -15.68
C THR A 126 29.75 17.02 -16.99
N SER A 127 29.64 15.71 -17.22
CA SER A 127 30.11 15.09 -18.46
C SER A 127 29.07 15.27 -19.59
N THR A 128 29.57 15.61 -20.76
CA THR A 128 28.75 15.96 -21.95
C THR A 128 28.14 14.75 -22.66
N SER A 129 28.37 13.54 -22.19
CA SER A 129 27.87 12.32 -22.84
C SER A 129 26.79 11.61 -22.04
N VAL A 130 25.54 11.76 -22.50
CA VAL A 130 24.36 11.08 -21.91
C VAL A 130 24.51 9.55 -21.96
N MET A 131 25.22 9.02 -22.96
CA MET A 131 25.44 7.58 -23.10
C MET A 131 26.38 7.05 -22.01
N TYR A 132 27.42 7.79 -21.68
CA TYR A 132 28.34 7.45 -20.59
C TYR A 132 27.64 7.51 -19.23
N TYR A 133 26.82 8.54 -19.00
CA TYR A 133 26.00 8.69 -17.79
C TYR A 133 25.07 7.48 -17.57
N SER A 134 24.36 7.03 -18.59
CA SER A 134 23.48 5.88 -18.47
C SER A 134 24.20 4.57 -18.15
N GLN A 135 25.40 4.38 -18.71
CA GLN A 135 26.24 3.21 -18.40
C GLN A 135 26.74 3.23 -16.95
N VAL A 136 27.15 4.39 -16.46
CA VAL A 136 27.59 4.55 -15.07
C VAL A 136 26.42 4.29 -14.12
N GLN A 137 25.22 4.82 -14.40
CA GLN A 137 24.03 4.55 -13.61
C GLN A 137 23.68 3.07 -13.53
N GLN A 138 23.74 2.36 -14.65
CA GLN A 138 23.51 0.90 -14.67
C GLN A 138 24.56 0.15 -13.85
N HIS A 139 25.81 0.57 -13.93
CA HIS A 139 26.90 -0.05 -13.16
C HIS A 139 26.77 0.23 -11.66
N LEU A 140 26.40 1.46 -11.27
CA LEU A 140 26.11 1.80 -9.89
C LEU A 140 24.92 1.02 -9.33
N GLN A 141 23.87 0.87 -10.12
CA GLN A 141 22.71 0.08 -9.71
C GLN A 141 23.07 -1.41 -9.54
N LEU A 142 23.89 -1.96 -10.42
CA LEU A 142 24.40 -3.32 -10.26
C LEU A 142 25.23 -3.48 -8.99
N MET A 143 26.10 -2.50 -8.68
CA MET A 143 26.89 -2.52 -7.46
C MET A 143 26.03 -2.39 -6.21
N ASP A 144 25.00 -1.55 -6.24
CA ASP A 144 24.05 -1.41 -5.13
C ASP A 144 23.28 -2.71 -4.88
N ASP A 145 22.80 -3.36 -5.94
CA ASP A 145 22.12 -4.66 -5.86
C ASP A 145 23.05 -5.78 -5.32
N MET A 146 24.35 -5.74 -5.63
CA MET A 146 25.32 -6.72 -5.15
C MET A 146 25.79 -6.49 -3.71
N LEU A 147 25.93 -5.24 -3.30
CA LEU A 147 26.52 -4.88 -1.99
C LEU A 147 25.46 -4.71 -0.90
N VAL A 148 24.33 -4.13 -1.25
CA VAL A 148 23.26 -3.80 -0.29
C VAL A 148 22.16 -4.85 -0.34
N GLY A 149 21.83 -5.32 -1.55
CA GLY A 149 20.67 -6.19 -1.77
C GLY A 149 19.35 -5.50 -1.45
N ARG A 150 18.27 -6.14 -1.82
CA ARG A 150 16.91 -5.71 -1.43
C ARG A 150 16.48 -6.51 -0.22
N THR A 151 16.05 -5.82 0.82
CA THR A 151 15.41 -6.47 1.97
C THR A 151 14.14 -7.18 1.50
N PRO A 152 14.01 -8.49 1.64
CA PRO A 152 12.79 -9.19 1.27
C PRO A 152 11.66 -8.73 2.18
N ILE A 153 10.58 -8.29 1.55
CA ILE A 153 9.38 -7.79 2.20
C ILE A 153 8.17 -8.62 1.79
N ARG A 154 7.31 -8.91 2.75
CA ARG A 154 6.04 -9.60 2.52
C ARG A 154 4.94 -8.80 3.18
N TYR A 155 3.96 -8.37 2.40
CA TYR A 155 2.82 -7.63 2.89
C TYR A 155 1.52 -8.27 2.42
N ASN A 156 0.54 -8.30 3.32
CA ASN A 156 -0.81 -8.75 3.01
C ASN A 156 -1.83 -7.71 3.50
N THR A 157 -2.62 -7.17 2.58
CA THR A 157 -3.64 -6.15 2.87
C THR A 157 -4.73 -6.65 3.81
N HIS A 158 -5.10 -7.93 3.77
CA HIS A 158 -6.15 -8.47 4.63
C HIS A 158 -5.73 -8.63 6.09
N SER A 159 -4.44 -8.83 6.33
CA SER A 159 -3.89 -8.91 7.69
C SER A 159 -3.29 -7.59 8.16
N ASN A 160 -3.06 -6.64 7.26
CA ASN A 160 -2.33 -5.38 7.49
C ASN A 160 -0.93 -5.59 8.08
N ARG A 161 -0.33 -6.76 7.85
CA ARG A 161 0.97 -7.13 8.40
C ARG A 161 2.05 -7.04 7.36
N LEU A 162 3.08 -6.29 7.71
CA LEU A 162 4.31 -6.16 6.94
C LEU A 162 5.40 -6.99 7.61
N TYR A 163 5.83 -8.05 6.96
CA TYR A 163 6.95 -8.89 7.40
C TYR A 163 8.23 -8.40 6.74
N MET A 164 9.28 -8.30 7.55
CA MET A 164 10.60 -7.86 7.11
C MET A 164 11.63 -8.90 7.51
N ASP A 165 12.20 -9.57 6.53
CA ASP A 165 13.22 -10.58 6.75
C ASP A 165 14.61 -9.90 6.71
N MET A 166 14.97 -9.21 7.80
CA MET A 166 16.24 -8.52 7.97
C MET A 166 16.88 -8.88 9.32
N ASP A 167 18.15 -8.59 9.44
CA ASP A 167 18.88 -8.74 10.71
C ASP A 167 18.52 -7.59 11.66
N TRP A 168 17.89 -7.93 12.78
CA TRP A 168 17.42 -7.00 13.80
C TRP A 168 18.45 -6.73 14.89
N ASP A 169 19.58 -7.44 14.92
CA ASP A 169 20.57 -7.30 16.00
C ASP A 169 21.25 -5.94 16.00
N GLY A 170 21.39 -5.33 14.83
CA GLY A 170 21.96 -3.99 14.65
C GLY A 170 20.99 -2.83 14.83
N VAL A 171 19.70 -3.10 15.06
CA VAL A 171 18.65 -2.06 15.14
C VAL A 171 18.36 -1.73 16.61
N ASN A 172 18.23 -0.43 16.92
CA ASN A 172 17.90 0.05 18.26
C ASN A 172 16.45 0.53 18.35
N ALA A 173 15.86 0.39 19.53
CA ALA A 173 14.54 0.95 19.80
C ALA A 173 14.55 2.47 19.63
N GLY A 174 13.53 3.03 19.01
CA GLY A 174 13.41 4.44 18.69
C GLY A 174 13.94 4.84 17.31
N GLU A 175 14.57 3.91 16.59
CA GLU A 175 14.93 4.13 15.20
C GLU A 175 13.69 4.15 14.29
N TYR A 176 13.84 4.78 13.14
CA TYR A 176 12.75 4.93 12.18
C TYR A 176 12.96 4.07 10.95
N ILE A 177 11.88 3.51 10.46
CA ILE A 177 11.82 2.86 9.15
C ILE A 177 10.90 3.70 8.26
N ILE A 178 11.33 3.92 7.03
CA ILE A 178 10.49 4.55 6.02
C ILE A 178 10.00 3.47 5.08
N VAL A 179 8.69 3.31 5.01
CA VAL A 179 8.02 2.35 4.14
C VAL A 179 7.46 3.11 2.94
N GLU A 180 7.94 2.78 1.75
CA GLU A 180 7.39 3.27 0.49
C GLU A 180 6.21 2.40 0.11
N CYS A 181 5.02 3.00 0.04
CA CYS A 181 3.78 2.26 -0.16
C CYS A 181 2.79 3.01 -1.05
N TYR A 182 1.83 2.25 -1.59
CA TYR A 182 0.64 2.81 -2.18
C TYR A 182 -0.45 2.91 -1.12
N ARG A 183 -1.01 4.09 -0.96
CA ARG A 183 -2.13 4.39 -0.07
C ARG A 183 -3.41 4.54 -0.89
N LYS A 184 -4.53 3.94 -0.43
CA LYS A 184 -5.86 4.24 -0.99
C LYS A 184 -6.24 5.68 -0.68
N LEU A 185 -6.92 6.30 -1.64
CA LEU A 185 -7.53 7.62 -1.44
C LEU A 185 -8.72 7.49 -0.49
N ASP A 186 -8.71 8.29 0.58
CA ASP A 186 -9.84 8.38 1.49
C ASP A 186 -10.77 9.50 1.02
N PRO A 187 -12.05 9.20 0.71
CA PRO A 187 -13.02 10.22 0.28
C PRO A 187 -13.35 11.23 1.38
N THR A 188 -13.08 10.92 2.65
CA THR A 188 -13.32 11.86 3.77
C THR A 188 -12.29 12.99 3.76
N ASP A 189 -11.04 12.67 3.45
CA ASP A 189 -9.95 13.66 3.37
C ASP A 189 -9.91 14.34 2.00
N MET A 190 -10.24 13.59 0.93
CA MET A 190 -10.11 14.01 -0.46
C MET A 190 -11.46 13.97 -1.19
N THR A 191 -12.33 14.94 -0.89
CA THR A 191 -13.69 15.02 -1.44
C THR A 191 -13.75 15.17 -2.96
N ASP A 192 -12.66 15.63 -3.59
CA ASP A 192 -12.58 15.81 -5.04
C ASP A 192 -12.68 14.50 -5.83
N ILE A 193 -12.43 13.35 -5.18
CA ILE A 193 -12.65 12.02 -5.77
C ILE A 193 -14.09 11.88 -6.28
N PHE A 194 -15.08 12.40 -5.52
CA PHE A 194 -16.48 12.37 -5.92
C PHE A 194 -16.80 13.21 -7.17
N ASN A 195 -15.87 14.05 -7.60
CA ASN A 195 -16.01 14.85 -8.81
C ASN A 195 -15.43 14.17 -10.05
N ASP A 196 -14.76 13.05 -9.89
CA ASP A 196 -14.24 12.27 -11.01
C ASP A 196 -15.34 11.82 -11.96
N MET A 197 -15.09 11.96 -13.27
CA MET A 197 -16.10 11.69 -14.32
C MET A 197 -16.38 10.18 -14.46
N TRP A 198 -15.34 9.35 -14.34
CA TRP A 198 -15.49 7.92 -14.45
C TRP A 198 -16.30 7.37 -13.27
N LEU A 199 -15.94 7.78 -12.04
CA LEU A 199 -16.65 7.38 -10.83
C LEU A 199 -18.13 7.79 -10.86
N LYS A 200 -18.43 9.03 -11.29
CA LYS A 200 -19.81 9.51 -11.46
C LYS A 200 -20.63 8.63 -12.42
N ARG A 201 -20.04 8.28 -13.55
CA ARG A 201 -20.70 7.45 -14.56
C ARG A 201 -20.89 6.04 -14.07
N TYR A 202 -19.89 5.45 -13.43
CA TYR A 202 -19.92 4.09 -12.95
C TYR A 202 -20.93 3.93 -11.81
N CYS A 203 -20.90 4.78 -10.78
CA CYS A 203 -21.88 4.76 -9.71
C CYS A 203 -23.31 5.01 -10.23
N THR A 204 -23.48 5.89 -11.23
CA THR A 204 -24.81 6.09 -11.85
C THR A 204 -25.30 4.82 -12.54
N ALA A 205 -24.40 4.08 -13.18
CA ALA A 205 -24.76 2.80 -13.81
C ALA A 205 -25.14 1.73 -12.79
N LEU A 206 -24.41 1.63 -11.68
CA LEU A 206 -24.71 0.71 -10.58
C LEU A 206 -26.08 1.01 -9.94
N VAL A 207 -26.35 2.29 -9.64
CA VAL A 207 -27.65 2.70 -9.08
C VAL A 207 -28.78 2.47 -10.08
N LYS A 208 -28.54 2.71 -11.37
CA LYS A 208 -29.53 2.39 -12.41
C LYS A 208 -29.83 0.90 -12.49
N TYR A 209 -28.79 0.06 -12.33
CA TYR A 209 -28.96 -1.39 -12.26
C TYR A 209 -29.81 -1.79 -11.04
N GLN A 210 -29.49 -1.26 -9.85
CA GLN A 210 -30.24 -1.47 -8.62
C GLN A 210 -31.70 -1.04 -8.76
N TRP A 211 -31.95 0.09 -9.40
CA TRP A 211 -33.31 0.57 -9.67
C TRP A 211 -34.06 -0.40 -10.56
N GLY A 212 -33.43 -0.92 -11.62
CA GLY A 212 -34.02 -1.94 -12.48
C GLY A 212 -34.37 -3.23 -11.73
N GLU A 213 -33.49 -3.67 -10.84
CA GLU A 213 -33.75 -4.84 -9.97
C GLU A 213 -34.95 -4.62 -9.03
N ASN A 214 -35.03 -3.44 -8.41
CA ASN A 214 -36.13 -3.07 -7.54
C ASN A 214 -37.47 -3.08 -8.33
N LEU A 215 -37.47 -2.49 -9.52
CA LEU A 215 -38.68 -2.47 -10.37
C LEU A 215 -39.08 -3.85 -10.87
N SER A 216 -38.14 -4.74 -11.15
CA SER A 216 -38.44 -6.09 -11.62
C SER A 216 -39.17 -6.94 -10.60
N LYS A 217 -39.07 -6.61 -9.31
CA LYS A 217 -39.82 -7.29 -8.23
C LYS A 217 -41.28 -6.84 -8.10
N PHE A 218 -41.64 -5.75 -8.77
CA PHE A 218 -43.00 -5.19 -8.76
C PHE A 218 -43.78 -5.53 -10.04
N SER A 219 -43.37 -6.54 -10.81
CA SER A 219 -44.16 -7.01 -11.93
C SER A 219 -45.44 -7.64 -11.40
N GLY A 220 -46.54 -6.89 -11.43
CA GLY A 220 -47.87 -7.38 -11.19
C GLY A 220 -48.37 -8.26 -12.32
#